data_542d7def6f450fc3bebb5a50183d2c19
#
_entry.id   542d7def6f450fc3bebb5a50183d2c19
#
_cell.length_a   1.000
_cell.length_b   1.000
_cell.length_c   1.000
_cell.angle_alpha   90.00
_cell.angle_beta   90.00
_cell.angle_gamma   90.00
#
_symmetry.space_group_name_H-M   'P 1'
#
loop_
_entity.id
_entity.type
_entity.pdbx_description
1 polymer ?
#
loop_
_entity_poly.entity_id
_entity_poly.type
_entity_poly.pdbx_seq_one_letter_code
_entity_poly.pdbx_strand_id
1 'polypeptide(L)'
;MAHYIKATDTIYDITEKYPETMGLFVTNGFEHLNNPVMRNTLAKTVTLEMALSMRKLNQELFIEKLEEIIKQNLPDLTSGLTPTKKEEGGDIRIEGVLPCPIRLPLLEKFEAWMASQKDSMDYKVDYNLKSANLGLDDVKERIIAADGNADALSDLYLSAGFDLFFDKNLMGRYRDSGTFEDISDIKQINPDFDNDAISLKDPKNQYAIIGIVPAVIMVNTAVLGDRPFPESWADLMKPEFENSVSMPMKDLDMFNAFLLHIHRYYGNEGIEKMGKALLRSMHPAQMVKSHIAKDGNKVPAVTISPYFFASMADEKSPLRPVWPKDGAIISPIFLLARSKNREKVKPFVDFLYSKEIGEILSSNGKFPSTNPLVDNHLKPDQKFMWLGWDYIHSHDIGELIKTTEQLFYQAAEKEVL
;
A
#
# COMPACT_ATOMS: atom_id res chain seq x y z
N MET A 1 4.05 -26.73 -11.81
CA MET A 1 3.94 -25.44 -12.54
C MET A 1 5.34 -25.08 -12.99
N ALA A 2 5.51 -24.54 -14.20
CA ALA A 2 6.81 -24.10 -14.64
C ALA A 2 7.17 -22.82 -13.87
N HIS A 3 8.24 -22.87 -13.09
CA HIS A 3 8.76 -21.69 -12.42
C HIS A 3 9.46 -20.78 -13.44
N TYR A 4 9.17 -19.47 -13.38
CA TYR A 4 9.84 -18.46 -14.20
C TYR A 4 11.28 -18.20 -13.74
N ILE A 5 11.53 -18.42 -12.43
CA ILE A 5 12.80 -18.17 -11.74
C ILE A 5 13.21 -19.44 -10.99
N LYS A 6 14.51 -19.75 -11.12
CA LYS A 6 15.16 -20.82 -10.37
C LYS A 6 16.08 -20.21 -9.30
N ALA A 7 16.23 -20.88 -8.17
CA ALA A 7 17.16 -20.46 -7.11
C ALA A 7 18.62 -20.33 -7.61
N THR A 8 18.96 -21.07 -8.65
CA THR A 8 20.27 -21.07 -9.30
C THR A 8 20.46 -19.94 -10.33
N ASP A 9 19.40 -19.22 -10.70
CA ASP A 9 19.52 -18.09 -11.62
C ASP A 9 20.31 -16.95 -10.94
N THR A 10 21.11 -16.23 -11.71
CA THR A 10 21.84 -15.08 -11.15
C THR A 10 20.91 -13.90 -10.95
N ILE A 11 21.21 -13.05 -9.97
CA ILE A 11 20.43 -11.82 -9.76
C ILE A 11 20.44 -10.96 -11.01
N TYR A 12 21.57 -10.96 -11.74
CA TYR A 12 21.69 -10.24 -13.01
C TYR A 12 20.70 -10.75 -14.05
N ASP A 13 20.66 -12.06 -14.30
CA ASP A 13 19.77 -12.67 -15.28
C ASP A 13 18.29 -12.43 -14.94
N ILE A 14 17.94 -12.54 -13.64
CA ILE A 14 16.59 -12.26 -13.18
C ILE A 14 16.20 -10.80 -13.44
N THR A 15 17.06 -9.84 -13.06
CA THR A 15 16.75 -8.41 -13.18
C THR A 15 16.86 -7.86 -14.61
N GLU A 16 17.64 -8.49 -15.48
CA GLU A 16 17.66 -8.15 -16.92
C GLU A 16 16.45 -8.71 -17.65
N LYS A 17 16.08 -9.96 -17.35
CA LYS A 17 14.94 -10.62 -17.98
C LYS A 17 13.60 -10.07 -17.46
N TYR A 18 13.56 -9.72 -16.19
CA TYR A 18 12.39 -9.22 -15.49
C TYR A 18 12.74 -7.94 -14.71
N PRO A 19 12.91 -6.78 -15.40
CA PRO A 19 13.32 -5.52 -14.77
C PRO A 19 12.42 -5.06 -13.64
N GLU A 20 11.14 -5.44 -13.67
CA GLU A 20 10.13 -5.17 -12.65
C GLU A 20 10.49 -5.76 -11.28
N THR A 21 11.29 -6.81 -11.25
CA THR A 21 11.73 -7.47 -10.01
C THR A 21 12.77 -6.68 -9.23
N MET A 22 13.42 -5.69 -9.86
CA MET A 22 14.49 -4.89 -9.24
C MET A 22 14.04 -4.24 -7.93
N GLY A 23 12.79 -3.73 -7.90
CA GLY A 23 12.23 -3.10 -6.71
C GLY A 23 12.24 -4.03 -5.50
N LEU A 24 11.86 -5.31 -5.68
CA LEU A 24 11.85 -6.29 -4.60
C LEU A 24 13.26 -6.53 -4.04
N PHE A 25 14.26 -6.67 -4.90
CA PHE A 25 15.63 -6.84 -4.44
C PHE A 25 16.12 -5.65 -3.62
N VAL A 26 15.95 -4.44 -4.14
CA VAL A 26 16.40 -3.20 -3.46
C VAL A 26 15.76 -3.06 -2.09
N THR A 27 14.47 -3.32 -1.96
CA THR A 27 13.74 -3.20 -0.69
C THR A 27 14.12 -4.25 0.35
N ASN A 28 14.72 -5.36 -0.10
CA ASN A 28 15.20 -6.43 0.78
C ASN A 28 16.72 -6.37 0.99
N GLY A 29 17.31 -5.17 0.89
CA GLY A 29 18.69 -4.89 1.27
C GLY A 29 19.73 -5.12 0.17
N PHE A 30 19.29 -5.24 -1.10
CA PHE A 30 20.21 -5.32 -2.25
C PHE A 30 20.32 -3.97 -2.97
N GLU A 31 20.42 -2.89 -2.21
CA GLU A 31 20.47 -1.49 -2.70
C GLU A 31 21.61 -1.24 -3.71
N HIS A 32 22.71 -1.96 -3.58
CA HIS A 32 23.84 -1.90 -4.49
C HIS A 32 23.49 -2.30 -5.94
N LEU A 33 22.38 -3.01 -6.17
CA LEU A 33 21.89 -3.34 -7.51
C LEU A 33 21.42 -2.10 -8.30
N ASN A 34 21.12 -0.99 -7.62
CA ASN A 34 20.86 0.29 -8.28
C ASN A 34 22.09 0.87 -8.98
N ASN A 35 23.29 0.44 -8.58
CA ASN A 35 24.52 0.84 -9.25
C ASN A 35 24.77 -0.05 -10.47
N PRO A 36 24.76 0.48 -11.71
CA PRO A 36 24.95 -0.32 -12.94
C PRO A 36 26.27 -1.07 -12.98
N VAL A 37 27.33 -0.53 -12.39
CA VAL A 37 28.64 -1.20 -12.35
C VAL A 37 28.60 -2.41 -11.43
N MET A 38 28.02 -2.26 -10.24
CA MET A 38 27.86 -3.35 -9.28
C MET A 38 26.92 -4.42 -9.81
N ARG A 39 25.83 -4.03 -10.47
CA ARG A 39 24.91 -4.96 -11.13
C ARG A 39 25.60 -5.76 -12.25
N ASN A 40 26.41 -5.11 -13.08
CA ASN A 40 27.13 -5.77 -14.17
C ASN A 40 28.31 -6.63 -13.72
N THR A 41 28.73 -6.54 -12.48
CA THR A 41 29.84 -7.32 -11.92
C THR A 41 29.37 -8.36 -10.92
N LEU A 42 29.00 -7.94 -9.72
CA LEU A 42 28.62 -8.84 -8.62
C LEU A 42 27.34 -9.65 -8.92
N ALA A 43 26.32 -9.01 -9.47
CA ALA A 43 25.03 -9.68 -9.70
C ALA A 43 25.13 -10.79 -10.77
N LYS A 44 26.14 -10.79 -11.62
CA LYS A 44 26.41 -11.86 -12.61
C LYS A 44 26.99 -13.13 -12.01
N THR A 45 27.58 -13.04 -10.82
CA THR A 45 28.25 -14.17 -10.16
C THR A 45 27.48 -14.71 -8.94
N VAL A 46 26.53 -13.92 -8.45
CA VAL A 46 25.73 -14.27 -7.25
C VAL A 46 24.39 -14.83 -7.70
N THR A 47 24.11 -16.09 -7.35
CA THR A 47 22.80 -16.71 -7.56
C THR A 47 21.77 -16.18 -6.57
N LEU A 48 20.49 -16.34 -6.89
CA LEU A 48 19.40 -15.97 -6.01
C LEU A 48 19.51 -16.67 -4.64
N GLU A 49 19.78 -17.98 -4.63
CA GLU A 49 19.97 -18.77 -3.41
C GLU A 49 21.12 -18.22 -2.54
N MET A 50 22.27 -17.94 -3.14
CA MET A 50 23.40 -17.34 -2.41
C MET A 50 23.04 -15.99 -1.79
N ALA A 51 22.40 -15.14 -2.56
CA ALA A 51 22.01 -13.81 -2.12
C ALA A 51 21.02 -13.86 -0.96
N LEU A 52 19.98 -14.68 -1.07
CA LEU A 52 18.95 -14.83 -0.05
C LEU A 52 19.53 -15.46 1.24
N SER A 53 20.41 -16.46 1.12
CA SER A 53 21.10 -17.06 2.25
C SER A 53 21.97 -16.07 3.01
N MET A 54 22.70 -15.21 2.30
CA MET A 54 23.51 -14.14 2.92
C MET A 54 22.68 -13.16 3.75
N ARG A 55 21.42 -12.91 3.33
CA ARG A 55 20.49 -12.02 4.00
C ARG A 55 19.53 -12.74 4.95
N LYS A 56 19.62 -14.07 5.07
CA LYS A 56 18.71 -14.91 5.86
C LYS A 56 17.23 -14.72 5.45
N LEU A 57 16.98 -14.49 4.16
CA LEU A 57 15.63 -14.37 3.62
C LEU A 57 15.08 -15.75 3.25
N ASN A 58 13.76 -15.92 3.41
CA ASN A 58 13.08 -17.14 3.02
C ASN A 58 13.04 -17.26 1.48
N GLN A 59 13.67 -18.29 0.95
CA GLN A 59 13.85 -18.50 -0.48
C GLN A 59 12.51 -18.76 -1.20
N GLU A 60 11.64 -19.59 -0.64
CA GLU A 60 10.34 -19.94 -1.27
C GLU A 60 9.44 -18.71 -1.35
N LEU A 61 9.30 -17.97 -0.27
CA LEU A 61 8.50 -16.74 -0.23
C LEU A 61 9.06 -15.67 -1.18
N PHE A 62 10.38 -15.58 -1.29
CA PHE A 62 11.01 -14.60 -2.17
C PHE A 62 10.80 -14.94 -3.64
N ILE A 63 10.94 -16.21 -4.03
CA ILE A 63 10.68 -16.70 -5.40
C ILE A 63 9.21 -16.52 -5.75
N GLU A 64 8.30 -16.88 -4.84
CA GLU A 64 6.86 -16.65 -5.02
C GLU A 64 6.58 -15.19 -5.34
N LYS A 65 7.22 -14.26 -4.61
CA LYS A 65 7.04 -12.85 -4.80
C LYS A 65 7.62 -12.32 -6.12
N LEU A 66 8.79 -12.82 -6.51
CA LEU A 66 9.35 -12.51 -7.83
C LEU A 66 8.42 -12.97 -8.95
N GLU A 67 7.89 -14.19 -8.85
CA GLU A 67 6.96 -14.74 -9.83
C GLU A 67 5.63 -13.97 -9.88
N GLU A 68 5.15 -13.51 -8.73
CA GLU A 68 3.95 -12.67 -8.64
C GLU A 68 4.15 -11.35 -9.41
N ILE A 69 5.29 -10.66 -9.18
CA ILE A 69 5.64 -9.42 -9.87
C ILE A 69 5.77 -9.65 -11.39
N ILE A 70 6.37 -10.77 -11.80
CA ILE A 70 6.51 -11.13 -13.22
C ILE A 70 5.15 -11.37 -13.86
N LYS A 71 4.27 -12.12 -13.20
CA LYS A 71 2.92 -12.42 -13.70
C LYS A 71 2.08 -11.16 -13.92
N GLN A 72 2.25 -10.14 -13.09
CA GLN A 72 1.54 -8.86 -13.22
C GLN A 72 1.97 -8.05 -14.44
N ASN A 73 3.19 -8.25 -14.93
CA ASN A 73 3.72 -7.55 -16.12
C ASN A 73 3.60 -8.35 -17.42
N LEU A 74 3.11 -9.59 -17.36
CA LEU A 74 2.75 -10.36 -18.55
C LEU A 74 1.32 -9.99 -18.96
N PRO A 75 1.04 -9.75 -20.26
CA PRO A 75 -0.33 -9.59 -20.72
C PRO A 75 -1.13 -10.84 -20.32
N ASP A 76 -2.27 -10.61 -19.70
CA ASP A 76 -3.14 -11.56 -19.05
C ASP A 76 -3.45 -12.79 -19.93
N LEU A 77 -2.82 -13.89 -19.67
CA LEU A 77 -3.14 -15.20 -20.29
C LEU A 77 -3.38 -16.32 -19.27
N THR A 78 -3.30 -16.05 -17.98
CA THR A 78 -3.68 -17.06 -16.97
C THR A 78 -4.13 -16.41 -15.67
N SER A 79 -5.43 -16.33 -15.45
CA SER A 79 -6.05 -16.31 -14.14
C SER A 79 -5.74 -17.63 -13.42
N GLY A 80 -4.54 -17.74 -12.86
CA GLY A 80 -4.05 -18.94 -12.19
C GLY A 80 -4.02 -18.71 -10.69
N LEU A 81 -5.03 -19.20 -10.03
CA LEU A 81 -5.14 -19.52 -8.61
C LEU A 81 -3.80 -19.87 -7.97
N THR A 82 -3.27 -19.00 -7.15
CA THR A 82 -2.22 -19.35 -6.18
C THR A 82 -2.90 -19.98 -4.98
N PRO A 83 -2.60 -21.24 -4.62
CA PRO A 83 -3.14 -21.82 -3.41
C PRO A 83 -2.42 -21.19 -2.22
N THR A 84 -3.03 -20.20 -1.57
CA THR A 84 -2.84 -19.99 -0.16
C THR A 84 -3.28 -21.27 0.55
N LYS A 85 -2.51 -21.74 1.53
CA LYS A 85 -2.93 -22.85 2.40
C LYS A 85 -4.30 -22.49 2.98
N LYS A 86 -5.37 -22.98 2.33
CA LYS A 86 -6.70 -23.00 2.91
C LYS A 86 -6.73 -24.19 3.84
N GLU A 87 -6.46 -23.99 5.10
CA GLU A 87 -7.03 -24.82 6.14
C GLU A 87 -8.45 -24.32 6.35
N GLU A 88 -9.41 -24.89 5.63
CA GLU A 88 -10.84 -24.61 5.84
C GLU A 88 -11.22 -25.09 7.24
N GLY A 89 -11.70 -24.17 8.09
CA GLY A 89 -12.27 -24.48 9.39
C GLY A 89 -11.46 -24.05 10.60
N GLY A 90 -10.73 -22.96 10.52
CA GLY A 90 -10.11 -22.30 11.69
C GLY A 90 -11.17 -21.68 12.61
N ASP A 91 -10.90 -21.73 13.93
CA ASP A 91 -11.73 -21.05 14.95
C ASP A 91 -11.63 -19.54 14.85
N ILE A 92 -10.49 -19.04 14.36
CA ILE A 92 -10.20 -17.63 14.11
C ILE A 92 -9.76 -17.45 12.66
N ARG A 93 -10.35 -16.47 11.98
CA ARG A 93 -10.03 -16.11 10.60
C ARG A 93 -9.44 -14.71 10.52
N ILE A 94 -8.27 -14.60 9.88
CA ILE A 94 -7.55 -13.33 9.66
C ILE A 94 -7.40 -13.10 8.17
N GLU A 95 -7.88 -11.97 7.70
CA GLU A 95 -7.81 -11.60 6.28
C GLU A 95 -7.21 -10.22 6.08
N GLY A 96 -6.51 -10.06 4.97
CA GLY A 96 -6.03 -8.73 4.63
C GLY A 96 -5.09 -8.72 3.44
N VAL A 97 -4.72 -7.51 3.08
CA VAL A 97 -3.67 -7.27 2.10
C VAL A 97 -2.60 -6.38 2.70
N LEU A 98 -1.38 -6.71 2.39
CA LEU A 98 -0.19 -6.00 2.85
C LEU A 98 0.47 -5.30 1.68
N PRO A 99 0.98 -4.07 1.88
CA PRO A 99 1.83 -3.43 0.89
C PRO A 99 3.01 -4.32 0.52
N CYS A 100 3.26 -4.48 -0.79
CA CYS A 100 4.30 -5.39 -1.30
C CYS A 100 5.66 -5.26 -0.60
N PRO A 101 6.17 -4.05 -0.32
CA PRO A 101 7.49 -3.88 0.26
C PRO A 101 7.65 -4.47 1.66
N ILE A 102 6.58 -4.54 2.44
CA ILE A 102 6.61 -5.01 3.84
C ILE A 102 6.04 -6.41 4.01
N ARG A 103 5.36 -6.96 2.99
CA ARG A 103 4.66 -8.24 3.11
C ARG A 103 5.59 -9.38 3.57
N LEU A 104 6.74 -9.54 2.90
CA LEU A 104 7.67 -10.60 3.25
C LEU A 104 8.21 -10.48 4.68
N PRO A 105 8.84 -9.37 5.09
CA PRO A 105 9.38 -9.25 6.44
C PRO A 105 8.28 -9.35 7.52
N LEU A 106 7.05 -8.88 7.21
CA LEU A 106 5.95 -9.01 8.15
C LEU A 106 5.47 -10.46 8.27
N LEU A 107 5.32 -11.18 7.15
CA LEU A 107 4.91 -12.59 7.16
C LEU A 107 5.95 -13.48 7.86
N GLU A 108 7.24 -13.29 7.61
CA GLU A 108 8.30 -14.03 8.31
C GLU A 108 8.20 -13.85 9.83
N LYS A 109 7.96 -12.62 10.28
CA LYS A 109 7.77 -12.34 11.70
C LYS A 109 6.46 -12.93 12.23
N PHE A 110 5.39 -12.85 11.46
CA PHE A 110 4.09 -13.42 11.82
C PHE A 110 4.18 -14.95 11.97
N GLU A 111 4.81 -15.65 11.03
CA GLU A 111 4.98 -17.10 11.07
C GLU A 111 5.88 -17.53 12.22
N ALA A 112 6.99 -16.82 12.47
CA ALA A 112 7.86 -17.07 13.61
C ALA A 112 7.13 -16.86 14.95
N TRP A 113 6.33 -15.78 15.05
CA TRP A 113 5.50 -15.53 16.23
C TRP A 113 4.43 -16.61 16.40
N MET A 114 3.70 -17.00 15.33
CA MET A 114 2.73 -18.10 15.36
C MET A 114 3.36 -19.41 15.85
N ALA A 115 4.56 -19.74 15.37
CA ALA A 115 5.28 -20.93 15.82
C ALA A 115 5.60 -20.86 17.33
N SER A 116 5.95 -19.69 17.86
CA SER A 116 6.20 -19.49 19.29
C SER A 116 4.95 -19.59 20.17
N GLN A 117 3.77 -19.34 19.60
CA GLN A 117 2.49 -19.39 20.31
C GLN A 117 1.80 -20.77 20.26
N LYS A 118 2.37 -21.75 19.53
CA LYS A 118 1.74 -23.04 19.26
C LYS A 118 1.26 -23.79 20.49
N ASP A 119 2.02 -23.72 21.59
CA ASP A 119 1.70 -24.42 22.85
C ASP A 119 0.73 -23.62 23.74
N SER A 120 0.53 -22.33 23.46
CA SER A 120 -0.35 -21.43 24.25
C SER A 120 -1.72 -21.20 23.61
N MET A 121 -1.88 -21.51 22.33
CA MET A 121 -3.15 -21.41 21.62
C MET A 121 -3.81 -22.79 21.52
N ASP A 122 -4.99 -22.93 22.09
CA ASP A 122 -5.85 -24.14 22.04
C ASP A 122 -6.86 -24.12 20.91
N TYR A 123 -6.70 -23.18 19.95
CA TYR A 123 -7.58 -22.97 18.82
C TYR A 123 -6.82 -22.87 17.50
N LYS A 124 -7.51 -23.18 16.41
CA LYS A 124 -6.95 -23.11 15.06
C LYS A 124 -7.13 -21.73 14.44
N VAL A 125 -6.09 -21.28 13.76
CA VAL A 125 -6.08 -19.99 13.07
C VAL A 125 -5.95 -20.20 11.57
N ASP A 126 -6.90 -19.65 10.84
CA ASP A 126 -6.87 -19.55 9.38
C ASP A 126 -6.50 -18.11 9.01
N TYR A 127 -5.41 -17.90 8.27
CA TYR A 127 -5.00 -16.57 7.87
C TYR A 127 -4.69 -16.48 6.38
N ASN A 128 -5.08 -15.36 5.80
CA ASN A 128 -4.86 -15.05 4.40
C ASN A 128 -4.43 -13.58 4.23
N LEU A 129 -3.10 -13.37 4.35
CA LEU A 129 -2.47 -12.05 4.21
C LEU A 129 -1.83 -11.95 2.83
N LYS A 130 -2.58 -11.45 1.86
CA LYS A 130 -2.19 -11.34 0.46
C LYS A 130 -1.31 -10.12 0.19
N SER A 131 -0.70 -10.12 -0.99
CA SER A 131 -0.14 -8.91 -1.56
C SER A 131 -1.24 -7.95 -2.00
N ALA A 132 -1.05 -6.65 -1.76
CA ALA A 132 -1.99 -5.62 -2.16
C ALA A 132 -2.33 -5.63 -3.67
N ASN A 133 -1.40 -6.07 -4.50
CA ASN A 133 -1.62 -6.17 -5.95
C ASN A 133 -2.65 -7.23 -6.35
N LEU A 134 -2.95 -8.19 -5.48
CA LEU A 134 -3.98 -9.21 -5.76
C LEU A 134 -5.40 -8.72 -5.48
N GLY A 135 -5.52 -7.50 -4.97
CA GLY A 135 -6.81 -6.89 -4.64
C GLY A 135 -7.55 -7.58 -3.48
N LEU A 136 -8.76 -7.12 -3.26
CA LEU A 136 -9.64 -7.56 -2.18
C LEU A 136 -10.96 -8.15 -2.70
N ASP A 137 -11.06 -8.46 -3.97
CA ASP A 137 -12.34 -8.83 -4.60
C ASP A 137 -12.97 -10.06 -3.93
N ASP A 138 -12.19 -11.08 -3.60
CA ASP A 138 -12.67 -12.26 -2.89
C ASP A 138 -13.10 -11.97 -1.44
N VAL A 139 -12.47 -10.99 -0.78
CA VAL A 139 -12.88 -10.51 0.55
C VAL A 139 -14.20 -9.76 0.43
N LYS A 140 -14.32 -8.87 -0.56
CA LYS A 140 -15.54 -8.12 -0.83
C LYS A 140 -16.72 -9.06 -1.18
N GLU A 141 -16.48 -10.03 -2.03
CA GLU A 141 -17.50 -11.05 -2.38
C GLU A 141 -18.00 -11.80 -1.14
N ARG A 142 -17.11 -12.21 -0.22
CA ARG A 142 -17.51 -12.86 1.03
C ARG A 142 -18.33 -11.94 1.95
N ILE A 143 -17.96 -10.67 2.03
CA ILE A 143 -18.69 -9.69 2.83
C ILE A 143 -20.10 -9.46 2.24
N ILE A 144 -20.20 -9.36 0.92
CA ILE A 144 -21.48 -9.25 0.22
C ILE A 144 -22.34 -10.51 0.44
N ALA A 145 -21.74 -11.70 0.30
CA ALA A 145 -22.43 -12.98 0.51
C ALA A 145 -22.86 -13.20 1.96
N ALA A 146 -22.21 -12.55 2.93
CA ALA A 146 -22.62 -12.56 4.33
C ALA A 146 -23.97 -11.85 4.57
N ASP A 147 -24.38 -10.99 3.65
CA ASP A 147 -25.69 -10.28 3.63
C ASP A 147 -26.15 -9.73 5.00
N GLY A 148 -25.22 -9.07 5.68
CA GLY A 148 -25.48 -8.51 7.01
C GLY A 148 -25.28 -9.48 8.18
N ASN A 149 -25.03 -10.76 7.93
CA ASN A 149 -24.67 -11.71 8.97
C ASN A 149 -23.23 -11.52 9.44
N ALA A 150 -23.05 -10.84 10.58
CA ALA A 150 -21.73 -10.59 11.14
C ALA A 150 -20.96 -11.86 11.50
N ASP A 151 -21.64 -13.00 11.76
CA ASP A 151 -20.98 -14.27 12.10
C ASP A 151 -20.30 -14.95 10.91
N ALA A 152 -20.63 -14.55 9.69
CA ALA A 152 -19.97 -15.01 8.48
C ALA A 152 -18.67 -14.23 8.18
N LEU A 153 -18.41 -13.12 8.85
CA LEU A 153 -17.21 -12.31 8.66
C LEU A 153 -15.99 -12.95 9.31
N SER A 154 -14.80 -12.56 8.82
CA SER A 154 -13.53 -12.90 9.47
C SER A 154 -13.37 -12.12 10.79
N ASP A 155 -12.51 -12.63 11.66
CA ASP A 155 -12.36 -12.10 13.01
C ASP A 155 -11.42 -10.89 13.06
N LEU A 156 -10.50 -10.83 12.10
CA LEU A 156 -9.54 -9.75 11.99
C LEU A 156 -9.31 -9.40 10.52
N TYR A 157 -9.36 -8.11 10.20
CA TYR A 157 -9.03 -7.57 8.90
C TYR A 157 -7.87 -6.61 8.99
N LEU A 158 -6.90 -6.75 8.07
CA LEU A 158 -5.74 -5.86 7.95
C LEU A 158 -5.59 -5.42 6.50
N SER A 159 -5.84 -4.16 6.21
CA SER A 159 -5.74 -3.62 4.86
C SER A 159 -5.64 -2.11 4.83
N ALA A 160 -5.05 -1.56 3.77
CA ALA A 160 -5.40 -0.22 3.33
C ALA A 160 -6.74 -0.31 2.59
N GLY A 161 -7.54 0.77 2.61
CA GLY A 161 -8.77 0.81 1.82
C GLY A 161 -9.92 1.54 2.48
N PHE A 162 -10.30 2.68 1.91
CA PHE A 162 -11.49 3.40 2.34
C PHE A 162 -12.78 2.71 1.89
N ASP A 163 -12.78 2.14 0.67
CA ASP A 163 -13.95 1.47 0.12
C ASP A 163 -14.34 0.23 0.94
N LEU A 164 -13.39 -0.67 1.20
CA LEU A 164 -13.65 -1.89 1.96
C LEU A 164 -14.29 -1.57 3.32
N PHE A 165 -13.72 -0.62 4.06
CA PHE A 165 -14.10 -0.38 5.45
C PHE A 165 -15.28 0.57 5.62
N PHE A 166 -15.59 1.40 4.63
CA PHE A 166 -16.60 2.45 4.78
C PHE A 166 -17.74 2.41 3.76
N ASP A 167 -17.66 1.62 2.66
CA ASP A 167 -18.81 1.42 1.79
C ASP A 167 -19.92 0.65 2.54
N LYS A 168 -21.13 1.18 2.54
CA LYS A 168 -22.31 0.60 3.20
C LYS A 168 -22.71 -0.77 2.64
N ASN A 169 -22.28 -1.10 1.43
CA ASN A 169 -22.48 -2.43 0.85
C ASN A 169 -21.43 -3.44 1.31
N LEU A 170 -20.35 -2.97 1.95
CA LEU A 170 -19.25 -3.76 2.47
C LEU A 170 -19.19 -3.65 4.00
N MET A 171 -18.00 -3.40 4.56
CA MET A 171 -17.79 -3.32 6.02
C MET A 171 -18.48 -2.12 6.66
N GLY A 172 -18.76 -1.06 5.91
CA GLY A 172 -19.44 0.13 6.38
C GLY A 172 -20.85 -0.14 6.95
N ARG A 173 -21.51 -1.24 6.53
CA ARG A 173 -22.82 -1.66 7.09
C ARG A 173 -22.75 -2.11 8.55
N TYR A 174 -21.57 -2.55 9.01
CA TYR A 174 -21.36 -3.01 10.39
C TYR A 174 -20.83 -1.90 11.30
N ARG A 175 -20.61 -0.71 10.75
CA ARG A 175 -20.19 0.46 11.53
C ARG A 175 -21.29 0.86 12.51
N ASP A 176 -20.89 1.26 13.71
CA ASP A 176 -21.80 1.63 14.79
C ASP A 176 -22.75 0.49 15.30
N SER A 177 -22.50 -0.75 14.90
CA SER A 177 -23.28 -1.93 15.30
C SER A 177 -22.69 -2.70 16.50
N GLY A 178 -21.50 -2.32 16.97
CA GLY A 178 -20.74 -3.07 17.98
C GLY A 178 -20.07 -4.35 17.46
N THR A 179 -20.12 -4.62 16.15
CA THR A 179 -19.48 -5.79 15.54
C THR A 179 -17.96 -5.72 15.64
N PHE A 180 -17.39 -4.53 15.49
CA PHE A 180 -15.95 -4.27 15.52
C PHE A 180 -15.57 -3.27 16.59
N GLU A 181 -14.41 -3.48 17.19
CA GLU A 181 -13.85 -2.65 18.25
C GLU A 181 -12.33 -2.56 18.10
N ASP A 182 -11.75 -1.40 18.38
CA ASP A 182 -10.30 -1.27 18.58
C ASP A 182 -9.93 -1.91 19.93
N ILE A 183 -9.41 -3.11 19.87
CA ILE A 183 -8.98 -3.89 21.03
C ILE A 183 -7.47 -3.82 21.27
N SER A 184 -6.77 -2.86 20.66
CA SER A 184 -5.32 -2.69 20.81
C SER A 184 -4.88 -2.22 22.20
N ASP A 185 -5.80 -1.66 23.00
CA ASP A 185 -5.54 -0.99 24.27
C ASP A 185 -4.58 0.22 24.18
N ILE A 186 -4.24 0.65 22.96
CA ILE A 186 -3.42 1.85 22.73
C ILE A 186 -4.28 3.10 22.87
N LYS A 187 -4.10 3.78 24.01
CA LYS A 187 -4.86 5.01 24.32
C LYS A 187 -4.33 6.23 23.59
N GLN A 188 -3.02 6.31 23.43
CA GLN A 188 -2.34 7.40 22.75
C GLN A 188 -1.50 6.79 21.62
N ILE A 189 -1.76 7.22 20.41
CA ILE A 189 -0.96 6.82 19.24
C ILE A 189 0.26 7.74 19.10
N ASN A 190 1.10 7.44 18.13
CA ASN A 190 2.31 8.21 17.86
C ASN A 190 1.99 9.70 17.66
N PRO A 191 2.74 10.63 18.30
CA PRO A 191 2.51 12.07 18.18
C PRO A 191 2.57 12.62 16.75
N ASP A 192 3.24 11.94 15.83
CA ASP A 192 3.22 12.29 14.41
C ASP A 192 1.78 12.29 13.84
N PHE A 193 0.87 11.51 14.45
CA PHE A 193 -0.49 11.26 13.98
C PHE A 193 -1.59 11.61 14.97
N ASP A 194 -1.23 12.17 16.11
CA ASP A 194 -2.19 12.68 17.11
C ASP A 194 -1.66 13.98 17.71
N ASN A 195 -1.98 15.09 17.04
CA ASN A 195 -1.51 16.44 17.35
C ASN A 195 -2.58 17.48 16.97
N ASP A 196 -2.24 18.77 17.12
CA ASP A 196 -3.18 19.87 16.84
C ASP A 196 -3.66 19.94 15.37
N ALA A 197 -2.92 19.34 14.42
CA ALA A 197 -3.25 19.38 13.00
C ALA A 197 -4.06 18.17 12.55
N ILE A 198 -3.75 16.98 13.07
CA ILE A 198 -4.41 15.71 12.69
C ILE A 198 -4.57 14.80 13.90
N SER A 199 -5.61 13.96 13.87
CA SER A 199 -5.75 12.81 14.78
C SER A 199 -6.25 11.60 13.99
N LEU A 200 -5.45 10.53 13.99
CA LEU A 200 -5.80 9.25 13.39
C LEU A 200 -6.47 8.29 14.37
N LYS A 201 -6.52 8.63 15.66
CA LYS A 201 -7.26 7.84 16.65
C LYS A 201 -8.75 7.94 16.40
N ASP A 202 -9.41 6.80 16.21
CA ASP A 202 -10.86 6.78 16.02
C ASP A 202 -11.59 7.17 17.32
N PRO A 203 -12.36 8.25 17.34
CA PRO A 203 -13.08 8.69 18.54
C PRO A 203 -14.19 7.70 18.95
N LYS A 204 -14.63 6.84 18.02
CA LYS A 204 -15.64 5.79 18.31
C LYS A 204 -15.01 4.46 18.72
N ASN A 205 -13.69 4.36 18.72
CA ASN A 205 -12.94 3.15 19.12
C ASN A 205 -13.36 1.89 18.35
N GLN A 206 -13.66 2.02 17.06
CA GLN A 206 -14.03 0.90 16.18
C GLN A 206 -12.85 0.44 15.31
N TYR A 207 -12.05 1.40 14.82
CA TYR A 207 -10.97 1.17 13.91
C TYR A 207 -9.62 1.49 14.56
N ALA A 208 -8.67 0.55 14.51
CA ALA A 208 -7.27 0.87 14.71
C ALA A 208 -6.63 1.19 13.37
N ILE A 209 -5.69 2.12 13.35
CA ILE A 209 -4.80 2.38 12.22
C ILE A 209 -3.39 2.06 12.72
N ILE A 210 -2.71 1.09 12.11
CA ILE A 210 -1.37 0.65 12.57
C ILE A 210 -0.23 1.38 11.86
N GLY A 211 -0.53 2.01 10.75
CA GLY A 211 0.42 2.77 9.95
C GLY A 211 -0.26 3.41 8.75
N ILE A 212 0.50 4.11 7.94
CA ILE A 212 -0.01 4.83 6.77
C ILE A 212 0.86 4.60 5.54
N VAL A 213 0.25 4.72 4.38
CA VAL A 213 0.93 4.83 3.08
C VAL A 213 0.87 6.29 2.65
N PRO A 214 1.96 7.06 2.79
CA PRO A 214 1.98 8.45 2.35
C PRO A 214 2.00 8.54 0.83
N ALA A 215 1.06 9.27 0.23
CA ALA A 215 1.15 9.67 -1.17
C ALA A 215 1.91 10.99 -1.28
N VAL A 216 2.88 11.02 -2.18
CA VAL A 216 3.76 12.19 -2.42
C VAL A 216 3.87 12.47 -3.92
N ILE A 217 4.46 13.60 -4.25
CA ILE A 217 4.73 14.02 -5.62
C ILE A 217 6.15 13.59 -6.02
N MET A 218 6.33 13.16 -7.25
CA MET A 218 7.66 12.94 -7.85
C MET A 218 7.73 13.70 -9.17
N VAL A 219 8.65 14.63 -9.29
CA VAL A 219 8.82 15.51 -10.45
C VAL A 219 9.92 14.99 -11.35
N ASN A 220 9.64 14.86 -12.64
CA ASN A 220 10.64 14.59 -13.67
C ASN A 220 11.14 15.90 -14.27
N THR A 221 12.30 16.38 -13.79
CA THR A 221 12.87 17.67 -14.20
C THR A 221 13.28 17.72 -15.69
N ALA A 222 13.53 16.57 -16.32
CA ALA A 222 13.84 16.51 -17.76
C ALA A 222 12.59 16.74 -18.64
N VAL A 223 11.39 16.50 -18.09
CA VAL A 223 10.10 16.66 -18.80
C VAL A 223 9.34 17.89 -18.33
N LEU A 224 9.67 18.39 -17.14
CA LEU A 224 8.99 19.57 -16.57
C LEU A 224 9.07 20.79 -17.51
N GLY A 225 10.21 21.00 -18.17
CA GLY A 225 10.43 22.16 -19.05
C GLY A 225 10.38 23.46 -18.29
N ASP A 226 9.77 24.51 -18.89
CA ASP A 226 9.65 25.85 -18.30
C ASP A 226 8.52 25.98 -17.26
N ARG A 227 7.81 24.88 -16.95
CA ARG A 227 6.73 24.88 -15.95
C ARG A 227 7.30 25.14 -14.55
N PRO A 228 6.58 25.87 -13.67
CA PRO A 228 6.97 26.00 -12.28
C PRO A 228 7.14 24.64 -11.61
N PHE A 229 8.15 24.53 -10.73
CA PHE A 229 8.33 23.31 -9.96
C PHE A 229 7.17 23.13 -8.96
N PRO A 230 6.38 22.04 -9.03
CA PRO A 230 5.23 21.85 -8.16
C PRO A 230 5.69 21.44 -6.76
N GLU A 231 5.19 22.10 -5.74
CA GLU A 231 5.51 21.85 -4.33
C GLU A 231 4.27 21.52 -3.49
N SER A 232 3.08 21.55 -4.10
CA SER A 232 1.79 21.30 -3.44
C SER A 232 0.80 20.60 -4.37
N TRP A 233 -0.26 20.03 -3.82
CA TRP A 233 -1.36 19.48 -4.63
C TRP A 233 -2.04 20.57 -5.45
N ALA A 234 -2.18 21.77 -4.87
CA ALA A 234 -2.77 22.91 -5.58
C ALA A 234 -1.97 23.31 -6.84
N ASP A 235 -0.66 23.12 -6.84
CA ASP A 235 0.16 23.38 -8.02
C ASP A 235 -0.19 22.48 -9.19
N LEU A 236 -0.50 21.20 -8.92
CA LEU A 236 -0.88 20.23 -9.96
C LEU A 236 -2.26 20.50 -10.60
N MET A 237 -3.08 21.36 -9.98
CA MET A 237 -4.39 21.76 -10.50
C MET A 237 -4.32 22.96 -11.46
N LYS A 238 -3.13 23.48 -11.71
CA LYS A 238 -2.92 24.61 -12.64
C LYS A 238 -2.95 24.13 -14.09
N PRO A 239 -3.39 24.96 -15.05
CA PRO A 239 -3.51 24.56 -16.46
C PRO A 239 -2.23 24.01 -17.08
N GLU A 240 -1.05 24.48 -16.65
CA GLU A 240 0.23 24.03 -17.17
C GLU A 240 0.54 22.54 -16.86
N PHE A 241 -0.22 21.91 -15.96
CA PHE A 241 -0.09 20.49 -15.64
C PHE A 241 -1.14 19.59 -16.29
N GLU A 242 -2.04 20.16 -17.12
CA GLU A 242 -2.98 19.35 -17.89
C GLU A 242 -2.25 18.29 -18.75
N ASN A 243 -2.77 17.05 -18.74
CA ASN A 243 -2.16 15.89 -19.43
C ASN A 243 -0.68 15.66 -19.10
N SER A 244 -0.26 15.89 -17.86
CA SER A 244 1.15 15.83 -17.42
C SER A 244 1.39 14.97 -16.18
N VAL A 245 0.32 14.57 -15.50
CA VAL A 245 0.40 13.84 -14.22
C VAL A 245 0.02 12.38 -14.41
N SER A 246 0.79 11.45 -13.86
CA SER A 246 0.42 10.04 -13.79
C SER A 246 0.31 9.58 -12.34
N MET A 247 -0.62 8.65 -12.08
CA MET A 247 -0.88 8.13 -10.75
C MET A 247 -1.30 6.66 -10.79
N PRO A 248 -1.18 5.90 -9.68
CA PRO A 248 -1.62 4.52 -9.61
C PRO A 248 -3.12 4.46 -9.34
N MET A 249 -3.90 4.15 -10.37
CA MET A 249 -5.37 4.15 -10.26
C MET A 249 -5.95 2.81 -9.80
N LYS A 250 -5.12 1.75 -9.73
CA LYS A 250 -5.55 0.38 -9.37
C LYS A 250 -4.77 -0.21 -8.18
N ASP A 251 -3.91 0.56 -7.53
CA ASP A 251 -3.01 0.07 -6.50
C ASP A 251 -3.34 0.63 -5.10
N LEU A 252 -3.38 -0.26 -4.10
CA LEU A 252 -3.35 0.06 -2.67
C LEU A 252 -4.43 1.03 -2.17
N ASP A 253 -5.57 1.09 -2.84
CA ASP A 253 -6.61 2.09 -2.53
C ASP A 253 -6.10 3.56 -2.51
N MET A 254 -4.91 3.78 -3.03
CA MET A 254 -4.30 5.11 -3.04
C MET A 254 -5.10 6.10 -3.88
N PHE A 255 -5.72 5.61 -4.96
CA PHE A 255 -6.56 6.45 -5.80
C PHE A 255 -7.80 6.94 -5.05
N ASN A 256 -8.46 6.06 -4.30
CA ASN A 256 -9.61 6.44 -3.47
C ASN A 256 -9.20 7.42 -2.37
N ALA A 257 -8.09 7.15 -1.68
CA ALA A 257 -7.54 8.08 -0.70
C ALA A 257 -7.25 9.45 -1.32
N PHE A 258 -6.62 9.46 -2.50
CA PHE A 258 -6.34 10.69 -3.25
C PHE A 258 -7.63 11.45 -3.58
N LEU A 259 -8.62 10.81 -4.19
CA LEU A 259 -9.88 11.45 -4.55
C LEU A 259 -10.60 12.06 -3.34
N LEU A 260 -10.71 11.29 -2.26
CA LEU A 260 -11.37 11.74 -1.03
C LEU A 260 -10.71 12.97 -0.43
N HIS A 261 -9.35 13.00 -0.38
CA HIS A 261 -8.62 14.15 0.15
C HIS A 261 -8.73 15.37 -0.77
N ILE A 262 -8.57 15.17 -2.10
CA ILE A 262 -8.75 16.27 -3.05
C ILE A 262 -10.17 16.83 -2.94
N HIS A 263 -11.19 15.98 -2.86
CA HIS A 263 -12.56 16.45 -2.68
C HIS A 263 -12.76 17.24 -1.36
N ARG A 264 -12.23 16.72 -0.24
CA ARG A 264 -12.34 17.39 1.05
C ARG A 264 -11.74 18.79 1.06
N TYR A 265 -10.54 18.94 0.48
CA TYR A 265 -9.77 20.19 0.59
C TYR A 265 -10.01 21.15 -0.58
N TYR A 266 -10.41 20.65 -1.74
CA TYR A 266 -10.54 21.46 -2.98
C TYR A 266 -11.89 21.28 -3.69
N GLY A 267 -12.79 20.46 -3.15
CA GLY A 267 -14.14 20.24 -3.70
C GLY A 267 -14.15 19.55 -5.06
N ASN A 268 -15.29 19.58 -5.72
CA ASN A 268 -15.48 19.01 -7.07
C ASN A 268 -14.55 19.67 -8.10
N GLU A 269 -14.31 20.97 -7.99
CA GLU A 269 -13.40 21.69 -8.88
C GLU A 269 -11.97 21.12 -8.82
N GLY A 270 -11.51 20.75 -7.63
CA GLY A 270 -10.22 20.07 -7.44
C GLY A 270 -10.17 18.71 -8.15
N ILE A 271 -11.24 17.92 -8.06
CA ILE A 271 -11.36 16.63 -8.75
C ILE A 271 -11.32 16.82 -10.27
N GLU A 272 -12.07 17.77 -10.82
CA GLU A 272 -12.09 18.07 -12.25
C GLU A 272 -10.70 18.51 -12.74
N LYS A 273 -10.02 19.40 -12.02
CA LYS A 273 -8.68 19.87 -12.37
C LYS A 273 -7.66 18.73 -12.35
N MET A 274 -7.72 17.85 -11.35
CA MET A 274 -6.85 16.67 -11.30
C MET A 274 -7.18 15.65 -12.39
N GLY A 275 -8.46 15.52 -12.78
CA GLY A 275 -8.87 14.74 -13.95
C GLY A 275 -8.21 15.26 -15.22
N LYS A 276 -8.28 16.56 -15.47
CA LYS A 276 -7.60 17.21 -16.63
C LYS A 276 -6.09 17.05 -16.59
N ALA A 277 -5.49 17.04 -15.40
CA ALA A 277 -4.06 16.83 -15.24
C ALA A 277 -3.62 15.41 -15.60
N LEU A 278 -4.53 14.42 -15.58
CA LEU A 278 -4.20 13.01 -15.80
C LEU A 278 -3.64 12.78 -17.20
N LEU A 279 -2.39 12.31 -17.27
CA LEU A 279 -1.76 11.79 -18.49
C LEU A 279 -2.17 10.33 -18.71
N ARG A 280 -1.91 9.45 -17.73
CA ARG A 280 -2.24 8.03 -17.76
C ARG A 280 -2.11 7.37 -16.38
N SER A 281 -2.74 6.22 -16.20
CA SER A 281 -2.46 5.36 -15.06
C SER A 281 -1.07 4.71 -15.20
N MET A 282 -0.34 4.60 -14.10
CA MET A 282 0.97 3.93 -14.05
C MET A 282 1.12 3.19 -12.73
N HIS A 283 1.71 2.00 -12.78
CA HIS A 283 2.13 1.29 -11.57
C HIS A 283 3.31 2.02 -10.89
N PRO A 284 3.36 2.14 -9.55
CA PRO A 284 4.43 2.85 -8.84
C PRO A 284 5.84 2.42 -9.22
N ALA A 285 6.08 1.12 -9.42
CA ALA A 285 7.38 0.61 -9.87
C ALA A 285 7.80 1.10 -11.27
N GLN A 286 6.83 1.41 -12.14
CA GLN A 286 7.09 2.00 -13.46
C GLN A 286 7.43 3.50 -13.36
N MET A 287 6.84 4.19 -12.39
CA MET A 287 7.05 5.62 -12.19
C MET A 287 8.52 5.96 -11.90
N VAL A 288 9.18 5.15 -11.06
CA VAL A 288 10.61 5.35 -10.70
C VAL A 288 11.56 5.18 -11.89
N LYS A 289 11.10 4.49 -12.94
CA LYS A 289 11.86 4.24 -14.19
C LYS A 289 11.30 5.00 -15.38
N SER A 290 10.31 5.85 -15.19
CA SER A 290 9.61 6.55 -16.29
C SER A 290 10.54 7.37 -17.16
N HIS A 291 11.65 7.89 -16.64
CA HIS A 291 12.62 8.72 -17.34
C HIS A 291 13.50 7.93 -18.35
N ILE A 292 13.56 6.60 -18.23
CA ILE A 292 14.32 5.73 -19.13
C ILE A 292 13.42 4.89 -20.06
N ALA A 293 12.11 5.04 -19.96
CA ALA A 293 11.17 4.31 -20.80
C ALA A 293 11.33 4.68 -22.29
N LYS A 294 11.47 3.65 -23.13
CA LYS A 294 11.65 3.79 -24.60
C LYS A 294 10.44 3.29 -25.37
N ASP A 295 9.31 3.09 -24.69
CA ASP A 295 8.13 2.42 -25.24
C ASP A 295 7.25 3.32 -26.14
N GLY A 296 7.70 4.53 -26.48
CA GLY A 296 6.94 5.51 -27.27
C GLY A 296 5.80 6.19 -26.51
N ASN A 297 5.55 5.79 -25.28
CA ASN A 297 4.53 6.42 -24.44
C ASN A 297 5.00 7.80 -23.95
N LYS A 298 4.05 8.71 -23.78
CA LYS A 298 4.35 10.02 -23.20
C LYS A 298 4.86 9.85 -21.77
N VAL A 299 6.02 10.45 -21.50
CA VAL A 299 6.64 10.46 -20.17
C VAL A 299 5.96 11.54 -19.32
N PRO A 300 5.46 11.21 -18.12
CA PRO A 300 4.84 12.20 -17.26
C PRO A 300 5.87 13.21 -16.73
N ALA A 301 5.46 14.46 -16.61
CA ALA A 301 6.24 15.49 -15.91
C ALA A 301 6.17 15.30 -14.39
N VAL A 302 5.06 14.75 -13.92
CA VAL A 302 4.82 14.52 -12.51
C VAL A 302 4.18 13.14 -12.33
N THR A 303 4.57 12.42 -11.29
CA THR A 303 3.86 11.23 -10.82
C THR A 303 3.43 11.39 -9.37
N ILE A 304 2.24 10.90 -9.04
CA ILE A 304 1.77 10.74 -7.66
C ILE A 304 2.07 9.29 -7.28
N SER A 305 2.81 9.11 -6.21
CA SER A 305 3.37 7.79 -5.85
C SER A 305 3.41 7.58 -4.33
N PRO A 306 3.31 6.35 -3.85
CA PRO A 306 3.67 6.05 -2.47
C PRO A 306 5.10 6.53 -2.17
N TYR A 307 5.29 7.12 -1.00
CA TYR A 307 6.61 7.65 -0.58
C TYR A 307 7.70 6.60 -0.66
N PHE A 308 7.37 5.35 -0.35
CA PHE A 308 8.28 4.23 -0.51
C PHE A 308 8.94 4.20 -1.90
N PHE A 309 8.13 4.24 -2.95
CA PHE A 309 8.66 4.21 -4.32
C PHE A 309 9.35 5.54 -4.69
N ALA A 310 8.79 6.67 -4.28
CA ALA A 310 9.41 7.97 -4.55
C ALA A 310 10.80 8.09 -3.91
N SER A 311 10.98 7.54 -2.70
CA SER A 311 12.27 7.54 -2.00
C SER A 311 13.36 6.65 -2.64
N MET A 312 12.98 5.78 -3.61
CA MET A 312 13.90 4.95 -4.37
C MET A 312 14.48 5.66 -5.62
N ALA A 313 14.04 6.89 -5.90
CA ALA A 313 14.55 7.64 -7.05
C ALA A 313 16.07 7.83 -6.92
N ASP A 314 16.80 7.46 -7.97
CA ASP A 314 18.25 7.67 -8.02
C ASP A 314 18.54 9.18 -8.05
N GLU A 315 19.43 9.65 -7.18
CA GLU A 315 19.84 11.06 -7.12
C GLU A 315 20.44 11.57 -8.46
N LYS A 316 21.01 10.66 -9.25
CA LYS A 316 21.55 10.97 -10.58
C LYS A 316 20.48 11.01 -11.67
N SER A 317 19.29 10.49 -11.41
CA SER A 317 18.16 10.57 -12.33
C SER A 317 17.54 11.97 -12.32
N PRO A 318 16.73 12.32 -13.33
CA PRO A 318 15.98 13.59 -13.31
C PRO A 318 14.79 13.58 -12.36
N LEU A 319 14.54 12.49 -11.65
CA LEU A 319 13.39 12.36 -10.74
C LEU A 319 13.69 13.00 -9.39
N ARG A 320 12.77 13.83 -8.91
CA ARG A 320 12.88 14.53 -7.62
C ARG A 320 11.62 14.26 -6.79
N PRO A 321 11.76 13.47 -5.70
CA PRO A 321 10.69 13.33 -4.72
C PRO A 321 10.40 14.68 -4.05
N VAL A 322 9.12 14.99 -3.92
CA VAL A 322 8.62 16.21 -3.27
C VAL A 322 7.60 15.80 -2.23
N TRP A 323 7.86 16.14 -0.98
CA TRP A 323 6.85 16.07 0.06
C TRP A 323 5.98 17.34 -0.07
N PRO A 324 4.66 17.21 -0.35
CA PRO A 324 3.84 18.38 -0.59
C PRO A 324 3.77 19.30 0.62
N LYS A 325 3.85 20.61 0.41
CA LYS A 325 3.76 21.62 1.48
C LYS A 325 2.42 21.62 2.22
N ASP A 326 1.36 21.24 1.52
CA ASP A 326 0.02 21.03 2.05
C ASP A 326 -0.16 19.67 2.74
N GLY A 327 0.87 18.84 2.72
CA GLY A 327 0.96 17.55 3.39
C GLY A 327 0.85 16.36 2.46
N ALA A 328 1.54 15.27 2.79
CA ALA A 328 1.35 13.99 2.10
C ALA A 328 -0.04 13.43 2.41
N ILE A 329 -0.73 12.94 1.38
CA ILE A 329 -2.06 12.33 1.55
C ILE A 329 -1.90 10.99 2.26
N ILE A 330 -2.71 10.77 3.30
CA ILE A 330 -2.73 9.55 4.09
C ILE A 330 -3.67 8.51 3.44
N SER A 331 -3.11 7.35 3.06
CA SER A 331 -3.89 6.12 2.90
C SER A 331 -3.65 5.24 4.13
N PRO A 332 -4.62 5.07 5.04
CA PRO A 332 -4.42 4.36 6.30
C PRO A 332 -4.33 2.86 6.11
N ILE A 333 -3.54 2.18 6.94
CA ILE A 333 -3.55 0.72 7.09
C ILE A 333 -4.41 0.42 8.31
N PHE A 334 -5.64 0.01 8.05
CA PHE A 334 -6.62 -0.32 9.08
C PHE A 334 -6.41 -1.72 9.63
N LEU A 335 -6.64 -1.85 10.92
CA LEU A 335 -6.76 -3.09 11.66
C LEU A 335 -8.15 -3.11 12.31
N LEU A 336 -9.00 -4.04 11.88
CA LEU A 336 -10.39 -4.11 12.31
C LEU A 336 -10.67 -5.46 12.95
N ALA A 337 -10.94 -5.48 14.24
CA ALA A 337 -11.12 -6.68 15.04
C ALA A 337 -12.58 -6.88 15.46
N ARG A 338 -13.10 -8.12 15.34
CA ARG A 338 -14.42 -8.45 15.83
C ARG A 338 -14.47 -8.49 17.36
N SER A 339 -15.45 -7.78 17.94
CA SER A 339 -15.68 -7.74 19.39
C SER A 339 -16.06 -9.11 19.98
N LYS A 340 -16.80 -9.95 19.23
CA LYS A 340 -17.27 -11.27 19.66
C LYS A 340 -16.16 -12.23 20.10
N ASN A 341 -15.02 -12.21 19.42
CA ASN A 341 -13.89 -13.12 19.64
C ASN A 341 -12.69 -12.40 20.27
N ARG A 342 -12.94 -11.31 21.00
CA ARG A 342 -11.94 -10.40 21.56
C ARG A 342 -10.73 -11.13 22.15
N GLU A 343 -10.96 -12.08 23.06
CA GLU A 343 -9.89 -12.79 23.80
C GLU A 343 -8.96 -13.59 22.86
N LYS A 344 -9.54 -14.25 21.87
CA LYS A 344 -8.79 -15.04 20.90
C LYS A 344 -8.08 -14.18 19.85
N VAL A 345 -8.66 -13.02 19.51
CA VAL A 345 -8.13 -12.09 18.48
C VAL A 345 -7.08 -11.14 19.07
N LYS A 346 -7.19 -10.81 20.36
CA LYS A 346 -6.30 -9.86 21.04
C LYS A 346 -4.81 -10.13 20.83
N PRO A 347 -4.28 -11.37 20.94
CA PRO A 347 -2.87 -11.64 20.73
C PRO A 347 -2.38 -11.24 19.33
N PHE A 348 -3.23 -11.40 18.30
CA PHE A 348 -2.90 -11.02 16.92
C PHE A 348 -2.89 -9.50 16.76
N VAL A 349 -3.83 -8.80 17.38
CA VAL A 349 -3.86 -7.34 17.38
C VAL A 349 -2.62 -6.79 18.08
N ASP A 350 -2.25 -7.34 19.24
CA ASP A 350 -1.07 -6.93 19.99
C ASP A 350 0.22 -7.17 19.19
N PHE A 351 0.30 -8.30 18.49
CA PHE A 351 1.43 -8.58 17.61
C PHE A 351 1.49 -7.61 16.42
N LEU A 352 0.40 -7.48 15.67
CA LEU A 352 0.34 -6.65 14.46
C LEU A 352 0.51 -5.16 14.76
N TYR A 353 0.15 -4.73 15.96
CA TYR A 353 0.33 -3.35 16.42
C TYR A 353 1.54 -3.19 17.36
N SER A 354 2.43 -4.19 17.43
CA SER A 354 3.63 -4.13 18.25
C SER A 354 4.66 -3.11 17.71
N LYS A 355 5.60 -2.72 18.58
CA LYS A 355 6.74 -1.90 18.19
C LYS A 355 7.55 -2.56 17.06
N GLU A 356 7.78 -3.88 17.14
CA GLU A 356 8.56 -4.64 16.15
C GLU A 356 7.93 -4.55 14.75
N ILE A 357 6.62 -4.75 14.65
CA ILE A 357 5.89 -4.59 13.38
C ILE A 357 5.87 -3.14 12.92
N GLY A 358 5.69 -2.20 13.85
CA GLY A 358 5.76 -0.77 13.54
C GLY A 358 7.12 -0.32 13.00
N GLU A 359 8.22 -0.88 13.51
CA GLU A 359 9.57 -0.64 12.98
C GLU A 359 9.77 -1.24 11.58
N ILE A 360 9.19 -2.41 11.29
CA ILE A 360 9.17 -2.98 9.94
C ILE A 360 8.42 -2.05 8.98
N LEU A 361 7.25 -1.57 9.37
CA LEU A 361 6.47 -0.62 8.59
C LEU A 361 7.29 0.65 8.29
N SER A 362 7.80 1.29 9.31
CA SER A 362 8.46 2.60 9.21
C SER A 362 9.84 2.52 8.54
N SER A 363 10.67 1.56 8.91
CA SER A 363 12.06 1.48 8.43
C SER A 363 12.17 0.84 7.06
N ASN A 364 11.52 -0.31 6.86
CA ASN A 364 11.67 -1.10 5.62
C ASN A 364 10.72 -0.60 4.51
N GLY A 365 9.50 -0.21 4.88
CA GLY A 365 8.47 0.16 3.93
C GLY A 365 8.29 1.67 3.73
N LYS A 366 8.93 2.50 4.55
CA LYS A 366 8.64 3.94 4.59
C LYS A 366 7.12 4.20 4.76
N PHE A 367 6.49 3.33 5.55
CA PHE A 367 5.10 3.42 5.97
C PHE A 367 5.07 3.82 7.45
N PRO A 368 5.01 5.11 7.76
CA PRO A 368 5.06 5.57 9.14
C PRO A 368 4.03 4.88 10.03
N SER A 369 4.47 4.38 11.19
CA SER A 369 3.66 3.63 12.14
C SER A 369 2.97 4.55 13.14
N THR A 370 1.74 4.23 13.47
CA THR A 370 0.99 4.93 14.54
C THR A 370 1.32 4.40 15.94
N ASN A 371 2.15 3.35 16.07
CA ASN A 371 2.57 2.85 17.37
C ASN A 371 3.40 3.90 18.11
N PRO A 372 3.07 4.26 19.36
CA PRO A 372 3.72 5.36 20.09
C PRO A 372 5.20 5.11 20.43
N LEU A 373 5.67 3.87 20.34
CA LEU A 373 7.04 3.48 20.65
C LEU A 373 7.97 3.46 19.42
N VAL A 374 7.43 3.79 18.24
CA VAL A 374 8.19 3.77 16.98
C VAL A 374 8.66 5.19 16.63
N ASP A 375 9.94 5.33 16.34
CA ASP A 375 10.47 6.53 15.70
C ASP A 375 10.30 6.40 14.18
N ASN A 376 9.45 7.23 13.60
CA ASN A 376 9.19 7.25 12.16
C ASN A 376 10.28 7.99 11.36
N HIS A 377 11.25 8.61 12.03
CA HIS A 377 12.32 9.41 11.41
C HIS A 377 11.80 10.48 10.44
N LEU A 378 10.62 11.05 10.73
CA LEU A 378 10.04 12.12 9.93
C LEU A 378 10.75 13.44 10.19
N LYS A 379 10.89 14.24 9.14
CA LYS A 379 11.43 15.59 9.26
C LYS A 379 10.32 16.56 9.71
N PRO A 380 10.65 17.66 10.39
CA PRO A 380 9.65 18.62 10.88
C PRO A 380 8.76 19.26 9.81
N ASP A 381 9.22 19.28 8.56
CA ASP A 381 8.50 19.80 7.40
C ASP A 381 7.64 18.75 6.69
N GLN A 382 7.75 17.49 7.06
CA GLN A 382 6.96 16.39 6.51
C GLN A 382 5.59 16.31 7.16
N LYS A 383 4.69 17.20 6.75
CA LYS A 383 3.30 17.25 7.21
C LYS A 383 2.42 16.25 6.45
N PHE A 384 1.25 15.98 7.02
CA PHE A 384 0.27 15.08 6.43
C PHE A 384 -1.08 15.76 6.21
N MET A 385 -1.79 15.31 5.18
CA MET A 385 -3.22 15.58 4.98
C MET A 385 -4.01 14.36 5.43
N TRP A 386 -4.91 14.56 6.37
CA TRP A 386 -5.81 13.54 6.87
C TRP A 386 -7.27 13.88 6.57
N LEU A 387 -8.03 12.88 6.14
CA LEU A 387 -9.45 13.04 5.83
C LEU A 387 -10.28 13.46 7.05
N GLY A 388 -9.87 13.04 8.25
CA GLY A 388 -10.54 13.35 9.51
C GLY A 388 -11.76 12.48 9.78
N TRP A 389 -11.89 12.05 11.02
CA TRP A 389 -12.99 11.17 11.43
C TRP A 389 -14.36 11.85 11.32
N ASP A 390 -14.46 13.16 11.59
CA ASP A 390 -15.71 13.89 11.42
C ASP A 390 -16.21 13.86 9.99
N TYR A 391 -15.29 14.02 9.02
CA TYR A 391 -15.62 13.90 7.61
C TYR A 391 -16.07 12.49 7.25
N ILE A 392 -15.30 11.48 7.68
CA ILE A 392 -15.62 10.06 7.45
C ILE A 392 -16.99 9.69 8.04
N HIS A 393 -17.31 10.21 9.24
CA HIS A 393 -18.57 9.91 9.90
C HIS A 393 -19.78 10.66 9.33
N SER A 394 -19.58 11.82 8.73
CA SER A 394 -20.66 12.67 8.17
C SER A 394 -20.99 12.38 6.73
N HIS A 395 -20.17 11.61 6.01
CA HIS A 395 -20.36 11.31 4.58
C HIS A 395 -20.58 9.81 4.33
N ASP A 396 -21.25 9.51 3.23
CA ASP A 396 -21.26 8.19 2.64
C ASP A 396 -19.98 8.03 1.80
N ILE A 397 -18.96 7.43 2.40
CA ILE A 397 -17.64 7.33 1.77
C ILE A 397 -17.69 6.48 0.50
N GLY A 398 -18.48 5.39 0.50
CA GLY A 398 -18.63 4.54 -0.70
C GLY A 398 -19.27 5.30 -1.88
N GLU A 399 -20.32 6.07 -1.62
CA GLU A 399 -20.96 6.88 -2.64
C GLU A 399 -20.07 8.06 -3.08
N LEU A 400 -19.34 8.64 -2.13
CA LEU A 400 -18.41 9.74 -2.41
C LEU A 400 -17.25 9.28 -3.32
N ILE A 401 -16.71 8.08 -3.09
CA ILE A 401 -15.70 7.48 -3.97
C ILE A 401 -16.25 7.37 -5.40
N LYS A 402 -17.44 6.78 -5.57
CA LYS A 402 -18.06 6.58 -6.89
C LYS A 402 -18.28 7.91 -7.61
N THR A 403 -18.83 8.89 -6.90
CA THR A 403 -19.13 10.20 -7.51
C THR A 403 -17.88 10.99 -7.88
N THR A 404 -16.87 10.98 -7.02
CA THR A 404 -15.59 11.66 -7.30
C THR A 404 -14.80 10.95 -8.40
N GLU A 405 -14.85 9.62 -8.46
CA GLU A 405 -14.25 8.84 -9.54
C GLU A 405 -14.90 9.15 -10.90
N GLN A 406 -16.23 9.16 -10.95
CA GLN A 406 -16.96 9.54 -12.17
C GLN A 406 -16.60 10.96 -12.64
N LEU A 407 -16.60 11.93 -11.73
CA LEU A 407 -16.24 13.30 -12.03
C LEU A 407 -14.80 13.42 -12.56
N PHE A 408 -13.87 12.69 -11.92
CA PHE A 408 -12.47 12.65 -12.32
C PHE A 408 -12.29 12.11 -13.74
N TYR A 409 -12.91 10.96 -14.06
CA TYR A 409 -12.81 10.36 -15.40
C TYR A 409 -13.51 11.19 -16.48
N GLN A 410 -14.65 11.79 -16.16
CA GLN A 410 -15.31 12.73 -17.09
C GLN A 410 -14.41 13.91 -17.43
N ALA A 411 -13.76 14.50 -16.43
CA ALA A 411 -12.83 15.61 -16.65
C ALA A 411 -11.53 15.18 -17.37
N ALA A 412 -11.12 13.93 -17.21
CA ALA A 412 -9.98 13.36 -17.92
C ALA A 412 -10.27 13.03 -19.39
N GLU A 413 -11.53 13.13 -19.83
CA GLU A 413 -11.99 12.68 -21.17
C GLU A 413 -11.58 11.23 -21.48
N LYS A 414 -11.62 10.37 -20.46
CA LYS A 414 -11.24 8.95 -20.55
C LYS A 414 -12.41 8.09 -20.08
N GLU A 415 -12.58 6.94 -20.71
CA GLU A 415 -13.59 5.98 -20.28
C GLU A 415 -13.29 5.47 -18.86
N VAL A 416 -14.33 5.28 -18.09
CA VAL A 416 -14.26 4.60 -16.78
C VAL A 416 -13.91 3.15 -17.06
N LEU A 417 -12.77 2.69 -16.61
CA LEU A 417 -12.26 1.33 -16.82
C LEU A 417 -12.87 0.35 -15.82
#